data_4b8fc03ab32128944ea3b6962142b596
#
_entry.id   4b8fc03ab32128944ea3b6962142b596
#
_cell.length_a   1.000
_cell.length_b   1.000
_cell.length_c   1.000
_cell.angle_alpha   90.00
_cell.angle_beta   90.00
_cell.angle_gamma   90.00
#
_symmetry.space_group_name_H-M   'P 1'
#
loop_
_entity.id
_entity.type
_entity.pdbx_description
1 polymer ?
#
loop_
_entity_poly.entity_id
_entity_poly.type
_entity_poly.pdbx_seq_one_letter_code
_entity_poly.pdbx_strand_id
1 'polypeptide(L)'
;MSDNEDPVIENDEALDSFLPQGFGKQDTATNAASRFAQSKRAPNTKREQISDNEDSDDGSDNPEDDYPISHELVIRTHDRPITTLDVDYSGSRLISGSTDCTFKLHDFANMAPNTVRAFKSIDPHEKKDSATSDVHPIHHVEFNPLAPSLVLLVTATTQARIYDRDGEVVTEFVKGDMYLRDMNNTKGHVSEITSAAWNPIDRNLCVTSGTDSTLRIWDINVKRSQKEVMVYKSRVAGSAGRTRMTAVRWSSPVQGGPNLLVSAALDGSLVMWSGNGPFNRPAGEIRDAHKEGTWTGGLDISKDGFSIVTRGGDDTIKLWDSRKFKQPVTVVQHPSTSSQYQSTNIRFSPTSTSILTGSQTGHLHILNPFTLQPDVVTPITPGSPLITVLWHEQLNQILTGSANAETHVLYNPGMSTKGAVLVMSRAPKKRHIDDDSTLTVDMAEGVAGDEVITPGGAPIRAPGGRSARGKDPRKPYIPATTPFAKSQPAEEHIKSSIPLSSMRDEDPREALLRYAEKAEKDPVYTGAWSKTQPKTIYAEISDGEEKEGPNRKKARR
;
A
#
# COMPACT_ATOMS: atom_id res chain seq x y z
N MET A 1 26.78 73.23 20.23
CA MET A 1 26.32 72.90 18.89
C MET A 1 27.48 72.20 18.22
N SER A 2 27.45 70.90 18.27
CA SER A 2 28.45 70.07 17.62
C SER A 2 27.62 68.94 16.92
N ASP A 3 27.59 69.05 15.60
CA ASP A 3 26.92 68.13 14.71
C ASP A 3 27.72 66.84 14.63
N ASN A 4 27.11 65.76 15.10
CA ASN A 4 27.62 64.41 14.86
C ASN A 4 27.01 63.94 13.53
N GLU A 5 27.80 64.01 12.46
CA GLU A 5 27.51 63.28 11.23
C GLU A 5 27.94 61.82 11.39
N ASP A 6 26.95 60.93 11.34
CA ASP A 6 27.17 59.48 11.23
C ASP A 6 27.79 59.18 9.85
N PRO A 7 28.81 58.30 9.74
CA PRO A 7 29.42 57.94 8.48
C PRO A 7 28.43 57.16 7.62
N VAL A 8 28.09 57.70 6.47
CA VAL A 8 27.37 57.00 5.39
C VAL A 8 28.26 55.84 4.92
N ILE A 9 27.86 54.62 5.18
CA ILE A 9 28.50 53.43 4.62
C ILE A 9 28.13 53.39 3.14
N GLU A 10 29.07 53.75 2.28
CA GLU A 10 28.95 53.50 0.84
C GLU A 10 28.85 51.98 0.63
N ASN A 11 27.75 51.52 0.07
CA ASN A 11 27.57 50.14 -0.36
C ASN A 11 28.58 49.84 -1.47
N ASP A 12 29.59 49.06 -1.15
CA ASP A 12 30.55 48.54 -2.12
C ASP A 12 29.86 47.52 -3.05
N GLU A 13 29.32 48.01 -4.17
CA GLU A 13 28.77 47.17 -5.26
C GLU A 13 29.79 46.14 -5.79
N ALA A 14 31.09 46.36 -5.52
CA ALA A 14 32.14 45.43 -5.89
C ALA A 14 32.20 44.16 -5.02
N LEU A 15 31.73 44.21 -3.78
CA LEU A 15 31.68 43.04 -2.89
C LEU A 15 30.49 42.12 -3.18
N ASP A 16 29.39 42.65 -3.69
CA ASP A 16 28.22 41.86 -4.06
C ASP A 16 28.45 40.97 -5.29
N SER A 17 29.45 41.30 -6.14
CA SER A 17 29.82 40.48 -7.29
C SER A 17 30.65 39.24 -6.95
N PHE A 18 31.28 39.21 -5.77
CA PHE A 18 32.09 38.06 -5.30
C PHE A 18 31.35 37.07 -4.41
N LEU A 19 30.20 37.47 -3.90
CA LEU A 19 29.36 36.56 -3.13
C LEU A 19 28.48 35.77 -4.10
N PRO A 20 28.46 34.42 -4.03
CA PRO A 20 27.55 33.64 -4.85
C PRO A 20 26.12 34.05 -4.50
N GLN A 21 25.41 34.66 -5.45
CA GLN A 21 23.98 34.99 -5.33
C GLN A 21 23.20 33.72 -5.02
N GLY A 22 22.88 33.52 -3.74
CA GLY A 22 22.11 32.36 -3.33
C GLY A 22 22.57 31.68 -2.06
N PHE A 23 23.57 32.18 -1.35
CA PHE A 23 23.91 31.65 -0.03
C PHE A 23 22.92 32.18 1.02
N GLY A 24 21.81 31.44 1.26
CA GLY A 24 21.01 31.57 2.48
C GLY A 24 19.55 32.01 2.38
N LYS A 25 19.05 32.50 1.25
CA LYS A 25 17.60 32.71 1.04
C LYS A 25 17.18 32.05 -0.27
N GLN A 26 16.89 30.78 -0.22
CA GLN A 26 16.02 30.17 -1.24
C GLN A 26 14.63 30.77 -1.04
N ASP A 27 14.16 31.56 -1.99
CA ASP A 27 12.76 31.99 -2.05
C ASP A 27 11.89 30.74 -2.14
N THR A 28 11.28 30.36 -1.01
CA THR A 28 10.44 29.16 -0.90
C THR A 28 9.26 29.21 -1.86
N ALA A 29 8.81 30.40 -2.25
CA ALA A 29 7.70 30.61 -3.19
C ALA A 29 8.09 30.25 -4.63
N THR A 30 9.22 30.73 -5.14
CA THR A 30 9.69 30.41 -6.50
C THR A 30 9.98 28.93 -6.66
N ASN A 31 10.55 28.30 -5.64
CA ASN A 31 10.78 26.85 -5.61
C ASN A 31 9.47 26.02 -5.55
N ALA A 32 8.40 26.54 -4.93
CA ALA A 32 7.11 25.87 -4.92
C ALA A 32 6.48 25.88 -6.32
N ALA A 33 6.47 27.03 -7.01
CA ALA A 33 5.94 27.14 -8.38
C ALA A 33 6.66 26.20 -9.35
N SER A 34 7.98 26.08 -9.26
CA SER A 34 8.76 25.16 -10.10
C SER A 34 8.41 23.69 -9.83
N ARG A 35 8.15 23.30 -8.57
CA ARG A 35 7.72 21.94 -8.22
C ARG A 35 6.32 21.63 -8.75
N PHE A 36 5.38 22.56 -8.66
CA PHE A 36 4.08 22.40 -9.29
C PHE A 36 4.20 22.28 -10.81
N ALA A 37 5.05 23.07 -11.45
CA ALA A 37 5.31 22.94 -12.88
C ALA A 37 5.88 21.58 -13.27
N GLN A 38 6.77 21.00 -12.44
CA GLN A 38 7.33 19.65 -12.66
C GLN A 38 6.31 18.53 -12.47
N SER A 39 5.32 18.71 -11.60
CA SER A 39 4.25 17.74 -11.36
C SER A 39 3.09 17.88 -12.34
N LYS A 40 3.13 18.89 -13.24
CA LYS A 40 2.12 19.09 -14.26
C LYS A 40 2.16 17.93 -15.27
N ARG A 41 1.00 17.37 -15.55
CA ARG A 41 0.85 16.29 -16.53
C ARG A 41 0.90 16.83 -17.93
N ALA A 42 1.42 16.04 -18.88
CA ALA A 42 1.37 16.40 -20.29
C ALA A 42 -0.10 16.43 -20.74
N PRO A 43 -0.50 17.45 -21.51
CA PRO A 43 -1.87 17.49 -22.05
C PRO A 43 -2.13 16.26 -22.93
N ASN A 44 -3.36 15.77 -22.92
CA ASN A 44 -3.77 14.59 -23.66
C ASN A 44 -3.89 14.95 -25.16
N THR A 45 -2.85 14.72 -25.96
CA THR A 45 -2.74 15.12 -27.37
C THR A 45 -3.52 14.23 -28.36
N LYS A 46 -4.51 13.48 -27.91
CA LYS A 46 -5.42 12.76 -28.82
C LYS A 46 -6.76 13.47 -28.97
N ARG A 47 -6.71 14.68 -29.51
CA ARG A 47 -7.88 15.21 -30.23
C ARG A 47 -7.43 15.37 -31.68
N GLU A 48 -8.05 14.63 -32.56
CA GLU A 48 -7.87 14.77 -34.02
C GLU A 48 -8.07 16.23 -34.40
N GLN A 49 -7.05 16.78 -35.02
CA GLN A 49 -7.11 18.08 -35.67
C GLN A 49 -8.20 18.06 -36.73
N ILE A 50 -9.32 18.62 -36.42
CA ILE A 50 -10.30 19.05 -37.45
C ILE A 50 -10.51 20.54 -37.25
N SER A 51 -10.10 21.27 -38.29
CA SER A 51 -10.27 22.67 -38.63
C SER A 51 -9.29 23.68 -38.03
N ASP A 52 -8.41 24.09 -38.93
CA ASP A 52 -7.82 25.42 -38.96
C ASP A 52 -8.93 26.48 -38.96
N ASN A 53 -9.06 27.25 -37.92
CA ASN A 53 -9.54 28.62 -37.94
C ASN A 53 -8.92 29.35 -36.78
N GLU A 54 -8.02 30.26 -37.14
CA GLU A 54 -7.42 31.26 -36.29
C GLU A 54 -8.50 32.25 -35.79
N ASP A 55 -8.23 32.83 -34.59
CA ASP A 55 -8.93 33.94 -33.98
C ASP A 55 -10.27 33.66 -33.28
N SER A 56 -10.16 33.23 -32.02
CA SER A 56 -10.96 33.85 -30.93
C SER A 56 -10.32 33.50 -29.58
N ASP A 57 -9.94 34.53 -28.86
CA ASP A 57 -9.57 34.56 -27.43
C ASP A 57 -10.89 34.40 -26.61
N ASP A 58 -11.54 33.29 -26.81
CA ASP A 58 -12.66 32.83 -26.02
C ASP A 58 -12.17 31.66 -25.20
N GLY A 59 -12.13 31.81 -23.87
CA GLY A 59 -11.65 30.81 -22.93
C GLY A 59 -12.26 29.46 -23.25
N SER A 60 -11.49 28.62 -23.92
CA SER A 60 -11.94 27.27 -24.26
C SER A 60 -12.11 26.52 -22.94
N ASP A 61 -13.35 26.33 -22.50
CA ASP A 61 -13.75 25.46 -21.40
C ASP A 61 -13.31 24.04 -21.76
N ASN A 62 -12.06 23.70 -21.45
CA ASN A 62 -11.60 22.33 -21.55
C ASN A 62 -12.27 21.55 -20.42
N PRO A 63 -13.05 20.50 -20.72
CA PRO A 63 -13.71 19.71 -19.70
C PRO A 63 -12.72 19.04 -18.72
N GLU A 64 -11.44 19.02 -19.04
CA GLU A 64 -10.38 18.55 -18.15
C GLU A 64 -10.10 19.54 -17.00
N ASP A 65 -10.37 20.84 -17.17
CA ASP A 65 -10.12 21.86 -16.16
C ASP A 65 -11.14 21.82 -15.02
N ASP A 66 -12.31 21.19 -15.24
CA ASP A 66 -13.34 20.99 -14.21
C ASP A 66 -12.97 19.88 -13.22
N TYR A 67 -11.96 19.06 -13.53
CA TYR A 67 -11.55 17.93 -12.71
C TYR A 67 -10.16 18.12 -12.09
N PRO A 68 -9.89 17.56 -10.90
CA PRO A 68 -8.59 17.68 -10.23
C PRO A 68 -7.55 16.71 -10.82
N ILE A 69 -7.26 16.82 -12.12
CA ILE A 69 -6.37 15.88 -12.86
C ILE A 69 -5.16 16.55 -13.51
N SER A 70 -4.98 17.86 -13.31
CA SER A 70 -3.93 18.62 -14.00
C SER A 70 -2.51 18.29 -13.54
N HIS A 71 -2.34 17.86 -12.28
CA HIS A 71 -1.05 17.56 -11.67
C HIS A 71 -1.08 16.17 -11.02
N GLU A 72 0.11 15.62 -10.80
CA GLU A 72 0.27 14.26 -10.30
C GLU A 72 1.40 14.15 -9.25
N LEU A 73 1.12 13.40 -8.18
CA LEU A 73 2.10 12.94 -7.20
C LEU A 73 2.12 11.41 -7.21
N VAL A 74 3.29 10.82 -7.50
CA VAL A 74 3.46 9.35 -7.54
C VAL A 74 4.07 8.87 -6.23
N ILE A 75 3.45 7.88 -5.62
CA ILE A 75 3.88 7.21 -4.38
C ILE A 75 4.27 5.77 -4.73
N ARG A 76 5.56 5.44 -4.58
CA ARG A 76 6.13 4.12 -4.87
C ARG A 76 6.61 3.49 -3.57
N THR A 77 5.74 2.77 -2.91
CA THR A 77 6.06 2.15 -1.63
C THR A 77 5.82 0.65 -1.61
N HIS A 78 4.94 0.13 -2.46
CA HIS A 78 4.68 -1.29 -2.62
C HIS A 78 5.54 -1.94 -3.69
N ASP A 79 5.71 -3.28 -3.60
CA ASP A 79 6.46 -4.08 -4.57
C ASP A 79 5.52 -4.86 -5.51
N ARG A 80 4.23 -4.93 -5.19
CA ARG A 80 3.22 -5.66 -5.94
C ARG A 80 1.95 -4.82 -6.14
N PRO A 81 1.03 -5.27 -7.02
CA PRO A 81 -0.21 -4.57 -7.32
C PRO A 81 -0.95 -4.05 -6.09
N ILE A 82 -1.42 -2.82 -6.18
CA ILE A 82 -2.22 -2.17 -5.14
C ILE A 82 -3.69 -2.56 -5.34
N THR A 83 -4.27 -3.22 -4.34
CA THR A 83 -5.63 -3.71 -4.38
C THR A 83 -6.65 -2.72 -3.84
N THR A 84 -6.24 -1.93 -2.86
CA THR A 84 -7.15 -1.03 -2.15
C THR A 84 -6.44 0.21 -1.66
N LEU A 85 -7.14 1.33 -1.69
CA LEU A 85 -6.71 2.63 -1.19
C LEU A 85 -7.85 3.27 -0.42
N ASP A 86 -7.52 3.91 0.67
CA ASP A 86 -8.46 4.79 1.37
C ASP A 86 -7.74 5.94 2.08
N VAL A 87 -8.47 7.03 2.31
CA VAL A 87 -7.97 8.24 2.95
C VAL A 87 -8.90 8.62 4.09
N ASP A 88 -8.35 9.03 5.22
CA ASP A 88 -9.15 9.47 6.35
C ASP A 88 -9.96 10.73 5.99
N TYR A 89 -11.08 10.96 6.66
CA TYR A 89 -11.95 12.10 6.37
C TYR A 89 -11.23 13.46 6.40
N SER A 90 -10.20 13.60 7.23
CA SER A 90 -9.42 14.85 7.32
C SER A 90 -8.46 15.05 6.13
N GLY A 91 -8.21 14.01 5.34
CA GLY A 91 -7.26 14.00 4.24
C GLY A 91 -5.80 14.01 4.68
N SER A 92 -5.52 13.68 5.95
CA SER A 92 -4.14 13.69 6.48
C SER A 92 -3.44 12.34 6.31
N ARG A 93 -4.18 11.23 6.44
CA ARG A 93 -3.65 9.86 6.37
C ARG A 93 -4.17 9.13 5.15
N LEU A 94 -3.27 8.49 4.42
CA LEU A 94 -3.58 7.57 3.34
C LEU A 94 -3.17 6.16 3.77
N ILE A 95 -4.03 5.19 3.50
CA ILE A 95 -3.73 3.77 3.62
C ILE A 95 -3.76 3.13 2.25
N SER A 96 -2.75 2.33 1.97
CA SER A 96 -2.68 1.49 0.79
C SER A 96 -2.51 0.03 1.17
N GLY A 97 -3.28 -0.85 0.55
CA GLY A 97 -3.15 -2.30 0.68
C GLY A 97 -2.77 -2.93 -0.65
N SER A 98 -1.93 -3.96 -0.59
CA SER A 98 -1.37 -4.59 -1.77
C SER A 98 -1.40 -6.12 -1.70
N THR A 99 -1.14 -6.75 -2.83
CA THR A 99 -0.90 -8.20 -2.93
C THR A 99 0.47 -8.61 -2.38
N ASP A 100 1.32 -7.67 -1.95
CA ASP A 100 2.54 -7.94 -1.19
C ASP A 100 2.30 -8.36 0.26
N CYS A 101 1.01 -8.51 0.65
CA CYS A 101 0.52 -8.88 1.99
C CYS A 101 0.69 -7.78 3.04
N THR A 102 1.17 -6.61 2.65
CA THR A 102 1.34 -5.48 3.57
C THR A 102 0.31 -4.39 3.31
N PHE A 103 -0.10 -3.72 4.38
CA PHE A 103 -0.72 -2.41 4.25
C PHE A 103 0.24 -1.35 4.78
N LYS A 104 0.23 -0.22 4.11
CA LYS A 104 1.15 0.88 4.40
C LYS A 104 0.40 2.14 4.75
N LEU A 105 0.86 2.77 5.81
CA LEU A 105 0.30 4.00 6.32
C LEU A 105 1.16 5.18 5.88
N HIS A 106 0.53 6.18 5.29
CA HIS A 106 1.18 7.37 4.78
C HIS A 106 0.60 8.61 5.46
N ASP A 107 1.45 9.59 5.71
CA ASP A 107 1.05 10.86 6.30
C ASP A 107 1.48 12.01 5.39
N PHE A 108 0.53 12.65 4.72
CA PHE A 108 0.79 13.80 3.87
C PHE A 108 1.43 14.96 4.62
N ALA A 109 1.17 15.06 5.94
CA ALA A 109 1.78 16.09 6.77
C ALA A 109 3.28 15.91 6.95
N ASN A 110 3.79 14.70 6.89
CA ASN A 110 5.21 14.38 7.07
C ASN A 110 5.97 14.17 5.76
N MET A 111 5.27 14.04 4.64
CA MET A 111 5.87 13.90 3.33
C MET A 111 6.47 15.21 2.80
N ALA A 112 7.49 15.08 1.97
CA ALA A 112 8.09 16.14 1.17
C ALA A 112 8.28 15.63 -0.27
N PRO A 113 8.45 16.50 -1.27
CA PRO A 113 8.54 16.10 -2.67
C PRO A 113 9.61 15.05 -2.98
N ASN A 114 10.70 15.08 -2.21
CA ASN A 114 11.82 14.13 -2.32
C ASN A 114 11.77 12.97 -1.30
N THR A 115 10.77 12.94 -0.42
CA THR A 115 10.64 11.92 0.64
C THR A 115 9.19 11.48 0.73
N VAL A 116 8.74 10.78 -0.33
CA VAL A 116 7.38 10.25 -0.43
C VAL A 116 7.43 8.79 0.00
N ARG A 117 7.19 8.53 1.29
CA ARG A 117 7.28 7.18 1.86
C ARG A 117 6.21 6.95 2.93
N ALA A 118 5.91 5.69 3.19
CA ALA A 118 5.07 5.29 4.31
C ALA A 118 5.80 5.53 5.64
N PHE A 119 5.07 5.87 6.68
CA PHE A 119 5.63 5.97 8.02
C PHE A 119 5.56 4.63 8.79
N LYS A 120 4.68 3.72 8.35
CA LYS A 120 4.55 2.37 8.90
C LYS A 120 4.15 1.39 7.80
N SER A 121 4.78 0.21 7.78
CA SER A 121 4.41 -0.94 6.95
C SER A 121 4.07 -2.10 7.87
N ILE A 122 2.94 -2.73 7.66
CA ILE A 122 2.42 -3.75 8.55
C ILE A 122 2.00 -4.95 7.71
N ASP A 123 2.55 -6.13 8.05
CA ASP A 123 2.02 -7.41 7.63
C ASP A 123 1.07 -7.95 8.73
N PRO A 124 -0.23 -8.05 8.47
CA PRO A 124 -1.19 -8.52 9.48
C PRO A 124 -0.95 -9.95 9.97
N HIS A 125 -0.24 -10.76 9.21
CA HIS A 125 -0.06 -12.20 9.47
C HIS A 125 1.39 -12.57 9.80
N GLU A 126 2.26 -11.59 9.96
CA GLU A 126 3.63 -11.82 10.39
C GLU A 126 3.67 -12.52 11.76
N LYS A 127 4.32 -13.66 11.80
CA LYS A 127 4.56 -14.41 13.04
C LYS A 127 5.99 -14.17 13.48
N LYS A 128 6.17 -13.58 14.66
CA LYS A 128 7.50 -13.27 15.24
C LYS A 128 8.40 -14.51 15.42
N ASP A 129 7.82 -15.70 15.53
CA ASP A 129 8.53 -16.93 15.85
C ASP A 129 8.69 -17.91 14.67
N SER A 130 8.22 -17.56 13.48
CA SER A 130 8.26 -18.45 12.31
C SER A 130 8.88 -17.76 11.11
N ALA A 131 9.88 -18.39 10.52
CA ALA A 131 10.50 -17.94 9.26
C ALA A 131 9.55 -18.06 8.04
N THR A 132 8.42 -18.74 8.20
CA THR A 132 7.39 -18.88 7.17
C THR A 132 6.14 -18.15 7.63
N SER A 133 5.91 -16.94 7.10
CA SER A 133 4.63 -16.27 7.20
C SER A 133 3.69 -16.81 6.12
N ASP A 134 2.42 -17.00 6.48
CA ASP A 134 1.40 -17.35 5.51
C ASP A 134 1.12 -16.13 4.61
N VAL A 135 1.07 -16.33 3.29
CA VAL A 135 0.87 -15.26 2.31
C VAL A 135 -0.62 -14.96 2.17
N HIS A 136 -1.08 -13.83 2.68
CA HIS A 136 -2.48 -13.41 2.61
C HIS A 136 -2.59 -12.01 2.01
N PRO A 137 -2.89 -11.87 0.72
CA PRO A 137 -3.06 -10.58 0.08
C PRO A 137 -4.18 -9.77 0.75
N ILE A 138 -4.05 -8.45 0.69
CA ILE A 138 -5.06 -7.55 1.22
C ILE A 138 -6.14 -7.34 0.17
N HIS A 139 -7.39 -7.58 0.55
CA HIS A 139 -8.54 -7.42 -0.33
C HIS A 139 -9.21 -6.07 -0.17
N HIS A 140 -9.36 -5.59 1.07
CA HIS A 140 -10.08 -4.35 1.33
C HIS A 140 -9.55 -3.62 2.56
N VAL A 141 -9.44 -2.31 2.44
CA VAL A 141 -9.13 -1.39 3.54
C VAL A 141 -10.09 -0.21 3.45
N GLU A 142 -10.65 0.19 4.58
CA GLU A 142 -11.57 1.33 4.65
C GLU A 142 -11.50 2.00 6.02
N PHE A 143 -11.34 3.34 6.03
CA PHE A 143 -11.48 4.13 7.25
C PHE A 143 -12.95 4.17 7.69
N ASN A 144 -13.16 4.23 8.98
CA ASN A 144 -14.51 4.43 9.50
C ASN A 144 -14.95 5.88 9.23
N PRO A 145 -16.04 6.09 8.48
CA PRO A 145 -16.48 7.44 8.13
C PRO A 145 -16.93 8.27 9.34
N LEU A 146 -17.37 7.62 10.42
CA LEU A 146 -17.83 8.27 11.66
C LEU A 146 -16.77 8.32 12.76
N ALA A 147 -15.75 7.45 12.68
CA ALA A 147 -14.64 7.38 13.63
C ALA A 147 -13.32 7.23 12.87
N PRO A 148 -12.72 8.32 12.33
CA PRO A 148 -11.55 8.28 11.46
C PRO A 148 -10.29 7.68 12.11
N SER A 149 -10.33 7.39 13.40
CA SER A 149 -9.27 6.66 14.11
C SER A 149 -9.28 5.15 13.84
N LEU A 150 -10.36 4.60 13.28
CA LEU A 150 -10.53 3.16 13.07
C LEU A 150 -10.45 2.82 11.59
N VAL A 151 -9.76 1.72 11.31
CA VAL A 151 -9.56 1.18 9.98
C VAL A 151 -9.98 -0.28 9.94
N LEU A 152 -10.87 -0.62 9.03
CA LEU A 152 -11.26 -2.00 8.75
C LEU A 152 -10.33 -2.59 7.70
N LEU A 153 -9.69 -3.68 8.04
CA LEU A 153 -8.79 -4.43 7.16
C LEU A 153 -9.34 -5.82 6.89
N VAL A 154 -9.39 -6.18 5.63
CA VAL A 154 -9.74 -7.51 5.15
C VAL A 154 -8.60 -8.08 4.32
N THR A 155 -8.16 -9.25 4.71
CA THR A 155 -7.16 -10.06 4.00
C THR A 155 -7.81 -11.33 3.45
N ALA A 156 -7.08 -12.07 2.63
CA ALA A 156 -7.50 -13.38 2.11
C ALA A 156 -7.58 -14.45 3.21
N THR A 157 -8.25 -14.13 4.32
CA THR A 157 -8.46 -15.02 5.47
C THR A 157 -9.91 -15.05 5.91
N THR A 158 -10.21 -15.85 6.92
CA THR A 158 -11.54 -15.94 7.53
C THR A 158 -11.82 -14.90 8.59
N GLN A 159 -10.84 -14.05 8.93
CA GLN A 159 -10.91 -13.08 10.01
C GLN A 159 -10.64 -11.67 9.48
N ALA A 160 -11.57 -10.75 9.69
CA ALA A 160 -11.31 -9.34 9.50
C ALA A 160 -10.73 -8.72 10.78
N ARG A 161 -9.95 -7.69 10.63
CA ARG A 161 -9.29 -6.96 11.71
C ARG A 161 -9.61 -5.48 11.66
N ILE A 162 -9.65 -4.88 12.83
CA ILE A 162 -9.76 -3.43 12.96
C ILE A 162 -8.46 -2.91 13.56
N TYR A 163 -7.89 -1.93 12.90
CA TYR A 163 -6.68 -1.23 13.32
C TYR A 163 -7.01 0.20 13.73
N ASP A 164 -6.15 0.75 14.54
CA ASP A 164 -6.13 2.20 14.77
C ASP A 164 -5.39 2.89 13.62
N ARG A 165 -5.56 4.20 13.49
CA ARG A 165 -4.90 5.05 12.47
C ARG A 165 -3.37 5.02 12.54
N ASP A 166 -2.81 4.57 13.64
CA ASP A 166 -1.36 4.40 13.84
C ASP A 166 -0.90 2.95 13.61
N GLY A 167 -1.82 2.08 13.18
CA GLY A 167 -1.54 0.70 12.79
C GLY A 167 -1.43 -0.28 13.95
N GLU A 168 -2.09 0.00 15.08
CA GLU A 168 -2.21 -0.95 16.18
C GLU A 168 -3.52 -1.74 16.07
N VAL A 169 -3.48 -3.03 16.43
CA VAL A 169 -4.67 -3.91 16.37
C VAL A 169 -5.64 -3.58 17.50
N VAL A 170 -6.81 -3.08 17.16
CA VAL A 170 -7.89 -2.80 18.12
C VAL A 170 -8.74 -4.06 18.35
N THR A 171 -9.15 -4.70 17.26
CA THR A 171 -10.06 -5.84 17.31
C THR A 171 -9.76 -6.82 16.19
N GLU A 172 -9.81 -8.12 16.52
CA GLU A 172 -9.80 -9.21 15.57
C GLU A 172 -11.09 -10.01 15.76
N PHE A 173 -11.85 -10.20 14.66
CA PHE A 173 -13.09 -10.95 14.72
C PHE A 173 -12.84 -12.45 14.71
N VAL A 174 -13.76 -13.20 15.32
CA VAL A 174 -13.64 -14.65 15.43
C VAL A 174 -13.78 -15.33 14.06
N LYS A 175 -12.98 -16.37 13.84
CA LYS A 175 -13.17 -17.29 12.70
C LYS A 175 -14.33 -18.24 12.95
N GLY A 176 -14.99 -18.66 11.88
CA GLY A 176 -16.02 -19.69 11.92
C GLY A 176 -15.44 -21.10 12.10
N ASP A 177 -16.30 -22.00 12.53
CA ASP A 177 -15.98 -23.41 12.61
C ASP A 177 -16.26 -24.06 11.25
N MET A 178 -15.22 -24.58 10.59
CA MET A 178 -15.32 -25.22 9.28
C MET A 178 -16.07 -26.56 9.29
N TYR A 179 -16.27 -27.17 10.45
CA TYR A 179 -16.98 -28.43 10.59
C TYR A 179 -18.50 -28.23 10.69
N LEU A 180 -18.97 -27.02 11.01
CA LEU A 180 -20.38 -26.69 11.03
C LEU A 180 -20.90 -26.46 9.61
N ARG A 181 -21.90 -27.25 9.21
CA ARG A 181 -22.54 -27.10 7.89
C ARG A 181 -23.53 -25.95 7.83
N ASP A 182 -24.15 -25.62 8.95
CA ASP A 182 -25.14 -24.55 9.05
C ASP A 182 -24.42 -23.20 9.25
N MET A 183 -24.42 -22.38 8.20
CA MET A 183 -23.78 -21.08 8.20
C MET A 183 -24.45 -20.10 9.18
N ASN A 184 -25.71 -20.30 9.56
CA ASN A 184 -26.37 -19.42 10.54
C ASN A 184 -25.83 -19.64 11.95
N ASN A 185 -25.48 -20.86 12.30
CA ASN A 185 -24.99 -21.22 13.63
C ASN A 185 -23.46 -21.01 13.80
N THR A 186 -22.74 -20.73 12.71
CA THR A 186 -21.31 -20.49 12.76
C THR A 186 -21.04 -19.06 13.22
N LYS A 187 -20.14 -18.88 14.20
CA LYS A 187 -19.85 -17.57 14.83
C LYS A 187 -18.95 -16.64 14.03
N GLY A 188 -18.50 -17.02 12.87
CA GLY A 188 -17.63 -16.24 12.00
C GLY A 188 -17.58 -16.83 10.59
N HIS A 189 -16.87 -16.18 9.67
CA HIS A 189 -16.66 -16.70 8.33
C HIS A 189 -15.85 -18.01 8.37
N VAL A 190 -16.24 -18.95 7.52
CA VAL A 190 -15.59 -20.25 7.39
C VAL A 190 -14.56 -20.25 6.29
N SER A 191 -14.72 -19.38 5.32
CA SER A 191 -13.79 -19.23 4.21
C SER A 191 -13.42 -17.75 4.03
N GLU A 192 -12.63 -17.48 3.03
CA GLU A 192 -12.03 -16.18 2.71
C GLU A 192 -13.05 -15.05 2.65
N ILE A 193 -12.69 -13.91 3.23
CA ILE A 193 -13.46 -12.67 3.14
C ILE A 193 -13.02 -11.91 1.90
N THR A 194 -13.97 -11.42 1.13
CA THR A 194 -13.75 -10.78 -0.17
C THR A 194 -13.82 -9.25 -0.12
N SER A 195 -14.78 -8.74 0.65
CA SER A 195 -15.03 -7.30 0.76
C SER A 195 -15.64 -6.95 2.10
N ALA A 196 -15.63 -5.68 2.44
CA ALA A 196 -16.23 -5.16 3.66
C ALA A 196 -16.75 -3.73 3.45
N ALA A 197 -17.59 -3.26 4.37
CA ALA A 197 -18.03 -1.88 4.42
C ALA A 197 -18.41 -1.48 5.85
N TRP A 198 -18.21 -0.21 6.19
CA TRP A 198 -18.70 0.36 7.44
C TRP A 198 -20.18 0.71 7.37
N ASN A 199 -20.85 0.66 8.53
CA ASN A 199 -22.19 1.20 8.65
C ASN A 199 -22.11 2.74 8.66
N PRO A 200 -22.85 3.41 7.78
CA PRO A 200 -22.80 4.87 7.70
C PRO A 200 -23.55 5.59 8.85
N ILE A 201 -24.34 4.87 9.66
CA ILE A 201 -25.12 5.42 10.77
C ILE A 201 -24.48 5.09 12.13
N ASP A 202 -24.05 3.83 12.31
CA ASP A 202 -23.47 3.36 13.57
C ASP A 202 -21.98 3.08 13.40
N ARG A 203 -21.16 3.88 14.08
CA ARG A 203 -19.70 3.80 14.05
C ARG A 203 -19.12 2.46 14.52
N ASN A 204 -19.90 1.68 15.27
CA ASN A 204 -19.44 0.44 15.85
C ASN A 204 -19.77 -0.78 14.97
N LEU A 205 -20.54 -0.60 13.91
CA LEU A 205 -20.97 -1.69 13.05
C LEU A 205 -20.22 -1.70 11.72
N CYS A 206 -19.81 -2.88 11.29
CA CYS A 206 -19.31 -3.14 9.95
C CYS A 206 -19.90 -4.44 9.39
N VAL A 207 -19.87 -4.57 8.07
CA VAL A 207 -20.30 -5.77 7.35
C VAL A 207 -19.11 -6.35 6.59
N THR A 208 -19.04 -7.67 6.52
CA THR A 208 -18.08 -8.41 5.71
C THR A 208 -18.81 -9.39 4.80
N SER A 209 -18.30 -9.57 3.58
CA SER A 209 -18.77 -10.59 2.64
C SER A 209 -17.71 -11.68 2.47
N GLY A 210 -18.16 -12.94 2.43
CA GLY A 210 -17.24 -14.06 2.32
C GLY A 210 -17.55 -14.99 1.16
N THR A 211 -16.58 -15.83 0.82
CA THR A 211 -16.74 -16.90 -0.17
C THR A 211 -17.59 -18.06 0.36
N ASP A 212 -18.05 -17.99 1.62
CA ASP A 212 -18.94 -18.94 2.28
C ASP A 212 -20.43 -18.67 2.03
N SER A 213 -20.78 -17.82 1.06
CA SER A 213 -22.16 -17.40 0.74
C SER A 213 -22.83 -16.57 1.84
N THR A 214 -22.05 -15.98 2.74
CA THR A 214 -22.60 -15.20 3.84
C THR A 214 -22.12 -13.76 3.82
N LEU A 215 -23.00 -12.88 4.33
CA LEU A 215 -22.63 -11.56 4.80
C LEU A 215 -22.80 -11.54 6.30
N ARG A 216 -21.86 -10.95 7.02
CA ARG A 216 -21.89 -10.90 8.48
C ARG A 216 -21.74 -9.48 8.96
N ILE A 217 -22.63 -9.07 9.86
CA ILE A 217 -22.56 -7.76 10.53
C ILE A 217 -21.89 -7.97 11.88
N TRP A 218 -20.88 -7.15 12.13
CA TRP A 218 -20.05 -7.20 13.31
C TRP A 218 -20.22 -5.95 14.15
N ASP A 219 -20.10 -6.10 15.46
CA ASP A 219 -19.95 -5.01 16.40
C ASP A 219 -18.52 -5.04 16.95
N ILE A 220 -17.82 -3.90 16.87
CA ILE A 220 -16.44 -3.75 17.35
C ILE A 220 -16.30 -4.16 18.81
N ASN A 221 -17.35 -3.91 19.61
CA ASN A 221 -17.34 -4.20 21.04
C ASN A 221 -17.54 -5.70 21.34
N VAL A 222 -18.05 -6.48 20.38
CA VAL A 222 -18.37 -7.90 20.54
C VAL A 222 -17.49 -8.75 19.64
N LYS A 223 -16.27 -9.06 20.10
CA LYS A 223 -15.26 -9.79 19.31
C LYS A 223 -15.60 -11.26 19.04
N ARG A 224 -16.43 -11.89 19.88
CA ARG A 224 -16.61 -13.36 19.94
C ARG A 224 -17.77 -13.90 19.10
N SER A 225 -18.55 -13.02 18.50
CA SER A 225 -19.65 -13.40 17.63
C SER A 225 -20.08 -12.24 16.74
N GLN A 226 -20.57 -12.56 15.55
CA GLN A 226 -21.29 -11.59 14.73
C GLN A 226 -22.61 -11.20 15.41
N LYS A 227 -23.08 -9.98 15.06
CA LYS A 227 -24.41 -9.48 15.47
C LYS A 227 -25.51 -10.12 14.64
N GLU A 228 -25.33 -10.16 13.33
CA GLU A 228 -26.28 -10.70 12.36
C GLU A 228 -25.55 -11.49 11.28
N VAL A 229 -26.24 -12.46 10.69
CA VAL A 229 -25.76 -13.22 9.54
C VAL A 229 -26.83 -13.28 8.46
N MET A 230 -26.42 -13.00 7.23
CA MET A 230 -27.25 -13.12 6.03
C MET A 230 -26.68 -14.24 5.18
N VAL A 231 -27.42 -15.32 5.01
CA VAL A 231 -27.02 -16.45 4.17
C VAL A 231 -27.72 -16.31 2.83
N TYR A 232 -26.94 -16.05 1.80
CA TYR A 232 -27.47 -16.03 0.43
C TYR A 232 -27.46 -17.44 -0.16
N LYS A 233 -28.59 -17.82 -0.77
CA LYS A 233 -28.73 -19.11 -1.43
C LYS A 233 -28.82 -18.93 -2.94
N SER A 234 -27.77 -19.32 -3.64
CA SER A 234 -27.77 -19.37 -5.09
C SER A 234 -28.79 -20.37 -5.61
N ARG A 235 -29.39 -20.04 -6.74
CA ARG A 235 -30.34 -20.91 -7.45
C ARG A 235 -29.77 -21.53 -8.72
N VAL A 236 -28.50 -21.27 -8.98
CA VAL A 236 -27.81 -21.83 -10.14
C VAL A 236 -27.72 -23.35 -10.00
N ALA A 237 -28.01 -24.04 -11.06
CA ALA A 237 -27.97 -25.52 -11.09
C ALA A 237 -26.55 -26.02 -10.77
N GLY A 238 -26.45 -26.97 -9.87
CA GLY A 238 -25.15 -27.53 -9.45
C GLY A 238 -24.40 -26.76 -8.35
N SER A 239 -24.86 -25.58 -7.96
CA SER A 239 -24.23 -24.79 -6.91
C SER A 239 -24.43 -25.31 -5.49
N ALA A 240 -25.33 -26.31 -5.30
CA ALA A 240 -25.80 -26.79 -3.99
C ALA A 240 -26.30 -25.62 -3.09
N GLY A 241 -26.79 -24.54 -3.69
CA GLY A 241 -27.25 -23.35 -3.00
C GLY A 241 -26.13 -22.44 -2.48
N ARG A 242 -24.87 -22.67 -2.85
CA ARG A 242 -23.73 -21.86 -2.41
C ARG A 242 -23.18 -21.04 -3.57
N THR A 243 -22.73 -19.83 -3.27
CA THR A 243 -22.02 -18.95 -4.19
C THR A 243 -21.04 -18.10 -3.41
N ARG A 244 -20.05 -17.54 -4.07
CA ARG A 244 -19.12 -16.61 -3.44
C ARG A 244 -19.71 -15.21 -3.49
N MET A 245 -19.78 -14.52 -2.35
CA MET A 245 -20.08 -13.09 -2.34
C MET A 245 -18.81 -12.33 -2.77
N THR A 246 -18.93 -11.43 -3.73
CA THR A 246 -17.76 -10.79 -4.37
C THR A 246 -17.53 -9.38 -3.87
N ALA A 247 -18.58 -8.60 -3.66
CA ALA A 247 -18.52 -7.23 -3.18
C ALA A 247 -19.69 -6.91 -2.26
N VAL A 248 -19.48 -5.98 -1.35
CA VAL A 248 -20.52 -5.44 -0.47
C VAL A 248 -20.34 -3.94 -0.31
N ARG A 249 -21.45 -3.23 -0.27
CA ARG A 249 -21.50 -1.78 0.00
C ARG A 249 -22.69 -1.44 0.87
N TRP A 250 -22.49 -0.47 1.76
CA TRP A 250 -23.55 0.10 2.61
C TRP A 250 -23.79 1.54 2.17
N SER A 251 -25.03 1.92 1.90
CA SER A 251 -25.36 3.27 1.46
C SER A 251 -25.21 4.28 2.60
N SER A 252 -24.81 5.48 2.25
CA SER A 252 -24.79 6.59 3.18
C SER A 252 -26.10 7.38 3.10
N PRO A 253 -26.87 7.53 4.18
CA PRO A 253 -28.12 8.29 4.17
C PRO A 253 -27.91 9.81 4.28
N VAL A 254 -26.74 10.34 3.97
CA VAL A 254 -26.37 11.75 4.19
C VAL A 254 -27.34 12.72 3.52
N GLN A 255 -27.90 12.35 2.38
CA GLN A 255 -28.87 13.20 1.63
C GLN A 255 -30.32 12.77 1.82
N GLY A 256 -30.65 12.06 2.91
CA GLY A 256 -32.01 11.61 3.20
C GLY A 256 -32.49 10.43 2.36
N GLY A 257 -31.57 9.73 1.68
CA GLY A 257 -31.86 8.53 0.91
C GLY A 257 -32.08 7.29 1.79
N PRO A 258 -32.52 6.18 1.18
CA PRO A 258 -32.72 4.92 1.89
C PRO A 258 -31.37 4.35 2.36
N ASN A 259 -31.33 3.84 3.58
CA ASN A 259 -30.21 3.03 4.04
C ASN A 259 -30.31 1.64 3.42
N LEU A 260 -29.39 1.30 2.54
CA LEU A 260 -29.38 0.04 1.80
C LEU A 260 -28.05 -0.66 1.94
N LEU A 261 -28.11 -1.96 2.07
CA LEU A 261 -26.96 -2.84 1.99
C LEU A 261 -27.07 -3.64 0.68
N VAL A 262 -26.10 -3.50 -0.18
CA VAL A 262 -26.09 -4.16 -1.49
C VAL A 262 -24.86 -5.06 -1.58
N SER A 263 -25.03 -6.25 -2.14
CA SER A 263 -23.95 -7.19 -2.37
C SER A 263 -24.07 -7.86 -3.71
N ALA A 264 -22.93 -8.12 -4.34
CA ALA A 264 -22.82 -8.89 -5.56
C ALA A 264 -22.30 -10.30 -5.26
N ALA A 265 -22.71 -11.25 -6.10
CA ALA A 265 -22.31 -12.63 -5.99
C ALA A 265 -21.73 -13.19 -7.31
N LEU A 266 -20.89 -14.22 -7.22
CA LEU A 266 -20.21 -14.83 -8.37
C LEU A 266 -21.19 -15.54 -9.34
N ASP A 267 -22.40 -15.86 -8.86
CA ASP A 267 -23.47 -16.37 -9.73
C ASP A 267 -24.14 -15.31 -10.63
N GLY A 268 -23.58 -14.10 -10.64
CA GLY A 268 -24.10 -12.97 -11.39
C GLY A 268 -25.26 -12.25 -10.70
N SER A 269 -25.60 -12.63 -9.47
CA SER A 269 -26.71 -12.02 -8.75
C SER A 269 -26.28 -10.73 -8.03
N LEU A 270 -27.20 -9.78 -8.00
CA LEU A 270 -27.11 -8.56 -7.19
C LEU A 270 -28.25 -8.57 -6.16
N VAL A 271 -27.90 -8.47 -4.89
CA VAL A 271 -28.87 -8.61 -3.78
C VAL A 271 -28.85 -7.37 -2.93
N MET A 272 -30.03 -6.89 -2.57
CA MET A 272 -30.24 -5.68 -1.79
C MET A 272 -31.02 -5.99 -0.52
N TRP A 273 -30.55 -5.50 0.62
CA TRP A 273 -31.25 -5.52 1.91
C TRP A 273 -31.52 -4.10 2.39
N SER A 274 -32.51 -3.95 3.28
CA SER A 274 -32.65 -2.73 4.06
C SER A 274 -31.46 -2.62 5.02
N GLY A 275 -30.75 -1.50 5.02
CA GLY A 275 -29.58 -1.29 5.87
C GLY A 275 -29.90 -1.17 7.37
N ASN A 276 -31.16 -0.99 7.73
CA ASN A 276 -31.65 -0.95 9.11
C ASN A 276 -32.23 -2.32 9.57
N GLY A 277 -32.26 -3.34 8.70
CA GLY A 277 -32.90 -4.62 8.95
C GLY A 277 -34.41 -4.62 8.70
N PRO A 278 -35.06 -5.74 8.91
CA PRO A 278 -34.52 -7.06 9.25
C PRO A 278 -33.70 -7.68 8.11
N PHE A 279 -32.61 -8.35 8.45
CA PHE A 279 -31.68 -8.93 7.46
C PHE A 279 -32.05 -10.35 7.01
N ASN A 280 -33.12 -10.92 7.54
CA ASN A 280 -33.55 -12.29 7.26
C ASN A 280 -33.93 -12.52 5.80
N ARG A 281 -34.40 -11.45 5.12
CA ARG A 281 -34.89 -11.54 3.75
C ARG A 281 -34.39 -10.34 2.95
N PRO A 282 -33.87 -10.57 1.73
CA PRO A 282 -33.50 -9.46 0.86
C PRO A 282 -34.74 -8.65 0.45
N ALA A 283 -34.56 -7.35 0.36
CA ALA A 283 -35.56 -6.41 -0.13
C ALA A 283 -35.71 -6.48 -1.65
N GLY A 284 -34.61 -6.81 -2.35
CA GLY A 284 -34.58 -7.00 -3.79
C GLY A 284 -33.49 -7.99 -4.21
N GLU A 285 -33.72 -8.72 -5.28
CA GLU A 285 -32.78 -9.67 -5.86
C GLU A 285 -32.87 -9.62 -7.38
N ILE A 286 -31.74 -9.43 -8.04
CA ILE A 286 -31.57 -9.53 -9.49
C ILE A 286 -30.60 -10.68 -9.74
N ARG A 287 -30.99 -11.68 -10.52
CA ARG A 287 -30.17 -12.89 -10.70
C ARG A 287 -29.19 -12.75 -11.84
N ASP A 288 -29.60 -12.21 -12.93
CA ASP A 288 -28.78 -12.07 -14.13
C ASP A 288 -28.24 -10.65 -14.23
N ALA A 289 -27.78 -10.08 -13.10
CA ALA A 289 -27.20 -8.74 -13.10
C ALA A 289 -25.90 -8.71 -13.90
N HIS A 290 -25.05 -9.72 -13.77
CA HIS A 290 -23.84 -9.92 -14.57
C HIS A 290 -23.76 -11.40 -15.02
N LYS A 291 -22.82 -11.69 -15.91
CA LYS A 291 -22.61 -13.04 -16.41
C LYS A 291 -22.17 -13.95 -15.26
N GLU A 292 -22.82 -15.11 -15.17
CA GLU A 292 -22.46 -16.16 -14.21
C GLU A 292 -20.97 -16.56 -14.32
N GLY A 293 -20.33 -16.78 -13.18
CA GLY A 293 -18.93 -17.17 -13.10
C GLY A 293 -17.94 -16.02 -13.31
N THR A 294 -18.41 -14.78 -13.52
CA THR A 294 -17.55 -13.61 -13.61
C THR A 294 -17.52 -12.85 -12.29
N TRP A 295 -16.34 -12.37 -11.93
CA TRP A 295 -16.16 -11.65 -10.67
C TRP A 295 -16.66 -10.20 -10.77
N THR A 296 -17.65 -9.83 -9.98
CA THR A 296 -18.15 -8.47 -9.87
C THR A 296 -17.47 -7.81 -8.66
N GLY A 297 -16.35 -7.13 -8.89
CA GLY A 297 -15.58 -6.46 -7.84
C GLY A 297 -16.01 -5.03 -7.58
N GLY A 298 -16.43 -4.33 -8.63
CA GLY A 298 -16.87 -2.94 -8.53
C GLY A 298 -18.34 -2.84 -8.17
N LEU A 299 -18.62 -2.25 -7.01
CA LEU A 299 -19.97 -1.95 -6.53
C LEU A 299 -19.93 -0.66 -5.72
N ASP A 300 -20.77 0.32 -6.09
CA ASP A 300 -20.93 1.54 -5.30
C ASP A 300 -22.36 2.07 -5.36
N ILE A 301 -22.72 2.89 -4.37
CA ILE A 301 -24.06 3.46 -4.22
C ILE A 301 -23.90 4.98 -4.15
N SER A 302 -24.72 5.71 -4.91
CA SER A 302 -24.73 7.17 -4.88
C SER A 302 -25.10 7.71 -3.50
N LYS A 303 -24.66 8.93 -3.19
CA LYS A 303 -24.97 9.58 -1.89
C LYS A 303 -26.46 9.83 -1.66
N ASP A 304 -27.26 9.87 -2.71
CA ASP A 304 -28.72 9.94 -2.62
C ASP A 304 -29.37 8.58 -2.32
N GLY A 305 -28.61 7.47 -2.40
CA GLY A 305 -29.06 6.10 -2.13
C GLY A 305 -29.96 5.52 -3.23
N PHE A 306 -30.19 6.23 -4.33
CA PHE A 306 -31.10 5.77 -5.37
C PHE A 306 -30.40 5.09 -6.53
N SER A 307 -29.20 5.50 -6.87
CA SER A 307 -28.43 4.94 -7.97
C SER A 307 -27.37 3.97 -7.46
N ILE A 308 -27.33 2.79 -8.04
CA ILE A 308 -26.32 1.75 -7.77
C ILE A 308 -25.55 1.53 -9.04
N VAL A 309 -24.22 1.52 -8.98
CA VAL A 309 -23.35 1.18 -10.11
C VAL A 309 -22.62 -0.11 -9.83
N THR A 310 -22.54 -0.97 -10.83
CA THR A 310 -21.78 -2.22 -10.78
C THR A 310 -20.84 -2.35 -11.95
N ARG A 311 -19.66 -2.91 -11.69
CA ARG A 311 -18.66 -3.27 -12.71
C ARG A 311 -18.37 -4.76 -12.59
N GLY A 312 -18.75 -5.51 -13.60
CA GLY A 312 -18.54 -6.95 -13.67
C GLY A 312 -17.28 -7.33 -14.45
N GLY A 313 -16.83 -8.57 -14.25
CA GLY A 313 -15.80 -9.20 -15.06
C GLY A 313 -16.29 -9.65 -16.46
N ASP A 314 -17.55 -9.38 -16.77
CA ASP A 314 -18.17 -9.55 -18.08
C ASP A 314 -17.95 -8.36 -19.02
N ASP A 315 -17.00 -7.48 -18.68
CA ASP A 315 -16.67 -6.26 -19.42
C ASP A 315 -17.83 -5.28 -19.54
N THR A 316 -18.77 -5.29 -18.58
CA THR A 316 -19.88 -4.36 -18.53
C THR A 316 -19.90 -3.52 -17.26
N ILE A 317 -20.29 -2.26 -17.41
CA ILE A 317 -20.70 -1.37 -16.32
C ILE A 317 -22.22 -1.19 -16.45
N LYS A 318 -22.93 -1.39 -15.33
CA LYS A 318 -24.39 -1.30 -15.29
C LYS A 318 -24.83 -0.33 -14.20
N LEU A 319 -25.82 0.48 -14.53
CA LEU A 319 -26.49 1.40 -13.61
C LEU A 319 -27.85 0.85 -13.23
N TRP A 320 -28.19 0.92 -11.95
CA TRP A 320 -29.43 0.39 -11.39
C TRP A 320 -30.13 1.47 -10.57
N ASP A 321 -31.48 1.46 -10.59
CA ASP A 321 -32.30 2.27 -9.68
C ASP A 321 -32.77 1.39 -8.51
N SER A 322 -32.44 1.79 -7.27
CA SER A 322 -32.83 1.06 -6.07
C SER A 322 -34.35 0.95 -5.88
N ARG A 323 -35.11 1.89 -6.41
CA ARG A 323 -36.60 1.92 -6.37
C ARG A 323 -37.22 0.96 -7.39
N LYS A 324 -36.54 0.72 -8.51
CA LYS A 324 -36.96 -0.19 -9.60
C LYS A 324 -35.91 -1.28 -9.80
N PHE A 325 -35.59 -1.98 -8.73
CA PHE A 325 -34.50 -2.96 -8.69
C PHE A 325 -34.89 -4.28 -9.40
N LYS A 326 -34.95 -4.24 -10.75
CA LYS A 326 -35.25 -5.39 -11.61
C LYS A 326 -34.44 -5.44 -12.87
N GLN A 327 -34.23 -4.32 -13.52
CA GLN A 327 -33.51 -4.19 -14.77
C GLN A 327 -32.52 -3.03 -14.70
N PRO A 328 -31.38 -3.13 -15.41
CA PRO A 328 -30.43 -2.02 -15.46
C PRO A 328 -31.05 -0.83 -16.21
N VAL A 329 -30.77 0.37 -15.73
CA VAL A 329 -31.18 1.61 -16.40
C VAL A 329 -30.32 1.83 -17.64
N THR A 330 -29.01 1.63 -17.49
CA THR A 330 -28.02 1.80 -18.56
C THR A 330 -26.97 0.69 -18.46
N VAL A 331 -26.49 0.23 -19.61
CA VAL A 331 -25.43 -0.77 -19.75
C VAL A 331 -24.42 -0.28 -20.76
N VAL A 332 -23.13 -0.29 -20.37
CA VAL A 332 -22.03 0.10 -21.26
C VAL A 332 -20.91 -0.94 -21.19
N GLN A 333 -20.31 -1.20 -22.35
CA GLN A 333 -19.12 -2.05 -22.47
C GLN A 333 -17.89 -1.29 -21.95
N HIS A 334 -17.13 -1.91 -21.07
CA HIS A 334 -15.89 -1.35 -20.53
C HIS A 334 -14.92 -2.48 -20.20
N PRO A 335 -13.70 -2.48 -20.77
CA PRO A 335 -12.73 -3.54 -20.52
C PRO A 335 -12.46 -3.71 -19.02
N SER A 336 -12.70 -4.90 -18.50
CA SER A 336 -12.56 -5.22 -17.08
C SER A 336 -11.29 -6.02 -16.83
N THR A 337 -10.65 -5.77 -15.69
CA THR A 337 -9.51 -6.52 -15.19
C THR A 337 -9.90 -7.47 -14.04
N SER A 338 -11.20 -7.65 -13.79
CA SER A 338 -11.69 -8.44 -12.66
C SER A 338 -11.30 -9.92 -12.71
N SER A 339 -11.00 -10.46 -13.89
CA SER A 339 -10.48 -11.83 -14.02
C SER A 339 -9.06 -11.98 -13.48
N GLN A 340 -8.25 -10.92 -13.56
CA GLN A 340 -6.88 -10.89 -13.09
C GLN A 340 -6.78 -10.27 -11.69
N TYR A 341 -7.56 -9.21 -11.43
CA TYR A 341 -7.59 -8.48 -10.18
C TYR A 341 -9.02 -8.39 -9.65
N GLN A 342 -9.33 -9.19 -8.65
CA GLN A 342 -10.68 -9.27 -8.06
C GLN A 342 -11.12 -7.96 -7.37
N SER A 343 -10.18 -7.15 -6.93
CA SER A 343 -10.40 -5.88 -6.22
C SER A 343 -10.64 -4.68 -7.14
N THR A 344 -10.80 -4.87 -8.46
CA THR A 344 -11.14 -3.74 -9.35
C THR A 344 -12.42 -3.07 -8.90
N ASN A 345 -12.35 -1.76 -8.69
CA ASN A 345 -13.46 -1.00 -8.15
C ASN A 345 -14.08 -0.02 -9.16
N ILE A 346 -15.21 0.51 -8.79
CA ILE A 346 -15.91 1.65 -9.40
C ILE A 346 -16.44 2.52 -8.28
N ARG A 347 -16.39 3.84 -8.40
CA ARG A 347 -16.79 4.77 -7.34
C ARG A 347 -17.57 5.95 -7.91
N PHE A 348 -18.58 6.39 -7.17
CA PHE A 348 -19.18 7.70 -7.41
C PHE A 348 -18.24 8.81 -6.95
N SER A 349 -18.31 9.96 -7.63
CA SER A 349 -17.70 11.19 -7.11
C SER A 349 -18.35 11.60 -5.78
N PRO A 350 -17.70 12.42 -4.96
CA PRO A 350 -18.25 12.88 -3.70
C PRO A 350 -19.60 13.62 -3.85
N THR A 351 -19.83 14.23 -4.97
CA THR A 351 -21.10 14.91 -5.32
C THR A 351 -22.11 14.02 -6.04
N SER A 352 -21.72 12.78 -6.37
CA SER A 352 -22.47 11.85 -7.23
C SER A 352 -22.77 12.37 -8.65
N THR A 353 -22.04 13.40 -9.09
CA THR A 353 -22.15 13.98 -10.43
C THR A 353 -21.36 13.22 -11.48
N SER A 354 -20.45 12.37 -11.08
CA SER A 354 -19.59 11.59 -11.96
C SER A 354 -19.31 10.22 -11.36
N ILE A 355 -18.89 9.27 -12.19
CA ILE A 355 -18.46 7.93 -11.77
C ILE A 355 -17.03 7.72 -12.23
N LEU A 356 -16.18 7.20 -11.37
CA LEU A 356 -14.78 6.91 -11.65
C LEU A 356 -14.56 5.42 -11.80
N THR A 357 -13.77 5.05 -12.79
CA THR A 357 -13.31 3.67 -12.99
C THR A 357 -11.95 3.63 -13.67
N GLY A 358 -11.15 2.64 -13.34
CA GLY A 358 -9.89 2.37 -14.03
C GLY A 358 -10.11 1.44 -15.22
N SER A 359 -9.21 1.45 -16.20
CA SER A 359 -9.21 0.51 -17.32
C SER A 359 -8.02 -0.44 -17.30
N GLN A 360 -8.12 -1.50 -18.08
CA GLN A 360 -7.03 -2.44 -18.32
C GLN A 360 -5.80 -1.77 -18.96
N THR A 361 -6.02 -0.73 -19.75
CA THR A 361 -4.96 0.01 -20.44
C THR A 361 -4.27 1.06 -19.58
N GLY A 362 -4.69 1.21 -18.30
CA GLY A 362 -4.09 2.18 -17.38
C GLY A 362 -4.66 3.60 -17.49
N HIS A 363 -5.86 3.74 -18.07
CA HIS A 363 -6.56 5.01 -18.13
C HIS A 363 -7.58 5.13 -17.02
N LEU A 364 -7.68 6.31 -16.44
CA LEU A 364 -8.78 6.71 -15.59
C LEU A 364 -9.92 7.20 -16.46
N HIS A 365 -11.09 6.63 -16.30
CA HIS A 365 -12.32 7.06 -16.96
C HIS A 365 -13.22 7.76 -15.94
N ILE A 366 -13.61 8.97 -16.25
CA ILE A 366 -14.64 9.73 -15.55
C ILE A 366 -15.88 9.67 -16.41
N LEU A 367 -16.93 9.00 -15.89
CA LEU A 367 -18.15 8.69 -16.62
C LEU A 367 -19.29 9.57 -16.11
N ASN A 368 -20.20 9.90 -17.03
CA ASN A 368 -21.46 10.53 -16.70
C ASN A 368 -22.38 9.53 -15.95
N PRO A 369 -22.97 9.89 -14.80
CA PRO A 369 -23.76 8.96 -13.98
C PRO A 369 -25.08 8.50 -14.63
N PHE A 370 -25.57 9.20 -15.66
CA PHE A 370 -26.83 8.84 -16.32
C PHE A 370 -26.61 8.02 -17.58
N THR A 371 -25.63 8.40 -18.39
CA THR A 371 -25.36 7.76 -19.69
C THR A 371 -24.26 6.71 -19.63
N LEU A 372 -23.44 6.72 -18.55
CA LEU A 372 -22.22 5.93 -18.41
C LEU A 372 -21.20 6.14 -19.53
N GLN A 373 -21.37 7.20 -20.33
CA GLN A 373 -20.38 7.58 -21.34
C GLN A 373 -19.21 8.31 -20.68
N PRO A 374 -17.98 8.16 -21.19
CA PRO A 374 -16.83 8.84 -20.65
C PRO A 374 -16.88 10.34 -20.99
N ASP A 375 -16.89 11.18 -19.95
CA ASP A 375 -16.72 12.62 -20.08
C ASP A 375 -15.24 12.97 -20.27
N VAL A 376 -14.37 12.30 -19.50
CA VAL A 376 -12.91 12.47 -19.57
C VAL A 376 -12.22 11.11 -19.46
N VAL A 377 -11.20 10.91 -20.29
CA VAL A 377 -10.33 9.72 -20.26
C VAL A 377 -8.89 10.18 -20.13
N THR A 378 -8.25 9.84 -19.02
CA THR A 378 -6.92 10.33 -18.69
C THR A 378 -5.94 9.17 -18.53
N PRO A 379 -4.82 9.12 -19.28
CA PRO A 379 -3.80 8.10 -19.10
C PRO A 379 -3.04 8.35 -17.78
N ILE A 380 -3.00 7.37 -16.88
CA ILE A 380 -2.26 7.42 -15.62
C ILE A 380 -1.03 6.53 -15.69
N THR A 381 -1.24 5.24 -15.94
CA THR A 381 -0.19 4.23 -16.04
C THR A 381 -0.31 3.49 -17.37
N PRO A 382 0.11 4.09 -18.49
CA PRO A 382 -0.01 3.45 -19.78
C PRO A 382 0.65 2.07 -19.80
N GLY A 383 -0.11 1.04 -20.16
CA GLY A 383 0.37 -0.35 -20.20
C GLY A 383 0.24 -1.14 -18.90
N SER A 384 -0.20 -0.53 -17.79
CA SER A 384 -0.47 -1.21 -16.53
C SER A 384 -1.90 -0.96 -16.06
N PRO A 385 -2.71 -1.99 -15.74
CA PRO A 385 -4.09 -1.81 -15.32
C PRO A 385 -4.25 -0.94 -14.09
N LEU A 386 -5.27 -0.08 -14.07
CA LEU A 386 -5.73 0.58 -12.86
C LEU A 386 -6.72 -0.32 -12.13
N ILE A 387 -6.42 -0.62 -10.86
CA ILE A 387 -7.20 -1.55 -10.04
C ILE A 387 -8.18 -0.79 -9.16
N THR A 388 -7.71 0.21 -8.43
CA THR A 388 -8.53 0.94 -7.47
C THR A 388 -8.52 2.43 -7.77
N VAL A 389 -9.66 3.07 -7.59
CA VAL A 389 -9.86 4.51 -7.74
C VAL A 389 -10.63 5.05 -6.54
N LEU A 390 -10.29 6.24 -6.10
CA LEU A 390 -10.94 6.94 -5.00
C LEU A 390 -10.90 8.45 -5.27
N TRP A 391 -12.03 9.13 -5.12
CA TRP A 391 -12.09 10.59 -5.10
C TRP A 391 -12.43 11.05 -3.69
N HIS A 392 -11.51 11.77 -3.06
CA HIS A 392 -11.70 12.25 -1.70
C HIS A 392 -12.39 13.61 -1.66
N GLU A 393 -13.45 13.72 -0.87
CA GLU A 393 -14.32 14.89 -0.83
C GLU A 393 -13.61 16.15 -0.32
N GLN A 394 -12.95 16.07 0.83
CA GLN A 394 -12.34 17.23 1.48
C GLN A 394 -11.07 17.73 0.78
N LEU A 395 -10.32 16.82 0.18
CA LEU A 395 -9.10 17.16 -0.54
C LEU A 395 -9.38 17.65 -1.95
N ASN A 396 -10.49 17.21 -2.54
CA ASN A 396 -10.76 17.28 -3.97
C ASN A 396 -9.57 16.75 -4.79
N GLN A 397 -9.17 15.50 -4.47
CA GLN A 397 -8.06 14.79 -5.11
C GLN A 397 -8.53 13.38 -5.50
N ILE A 398 -8.03 12.89 -6.63
CA ILE A 398 -8.33 11.54 -7.10
C ILE A 398 -7.09 10.68 -6.86
N LEU A 399 -7.26 9.58 -6.14
CA LEU A 399 -6.22 8.61 -5.89
C LEU A 399 -6.48 7.38 -6.74
N THR A 400 -5.43 6.85 -7.34
CA THR A 400 -5.50 5.62 -8.14
C THR A 400 -4.39 4.67 -7.75
N GLY A 401 -4.71 3.39 -7.67
CA GLY A 401 -3.75 2.32 -7.43
C GLY A 401 -3.67 1.41 -8.65
N SER A 402 -2.48 1.11 -9.06
CA SER A 402 -2.19 0.38 -10.28
C SER A 402 -1.52 -0.97 -10.04
N ALA A 403 -1.47 -1.78 -11.09
CA ALA A 403 -0.84 -3.10 -11.06
C ALA A 403 0.69 -3.03 -11.03
N ASN A 404 1.30 -1.89 -11.37
CA ASN A 404 2.73 -1.66 -11.27
C ASN A 404 3.21 -1.25 -9.87
N ALA A 405 2.35 -1.42 -8.83
CA ALA A 405 2.64 -1.07 -7.45
C ALA A 405 2.76 0.45 -7.16
N GLU A 406 2.27 1.30 -8.05
CA GLU A 406 2.27 2.74 -7.88
C GLU A 406 0.91 3.27 -7.46
N THR A 407 0.91 4.20 -6.51
CA THR A 407 -0.25 5.02 -6.17
C THR A 407 -0.06 6.40 -6.77
N HIS A 408 -1.01 6.82 -7.58
CA HIS A 408 -1.02 8.16 -8.19
C HIS A 408 -2.06 9.02 -7.50
N VAL A 409 -1.64 10.18 -7.03
CA VAL A 409 -2.53 11.20 -6.45
C VAL A 409 -2.63 12.34 -7.43
N LEU A 410 -3.79 12.45 -8.06
CA LEU A 410 -4.10 13.50 -9.02
C LEU A 410 -4.70 14.69 -8.28
N TYR A 411 -4.26 15.89 -8.63
CA TYR A 411 -4.71 17.10 -7.98
C TYR A 411 -4.63 18.30 -8.92
N ASN A 412 -5.38 19.35 -8.58
CA ASN A 412 -5.29 20.65 -9.24
C ASN A 412 -4.96 21.70 -8.17
N PRO A 413 -3.82 22.39 -8.24
CA PRO A 413 -3.43 23.39 -7.22
C PRO A 413 -4.46 24.49 -6.98
N GLY A 414 -5.31 24.80 -7.99
CA GLY A 414 -6.35 25.82 -7.88
C GLY A 414 -7.63 25.33 -7.20
N MET A 415 -7.91 24.02 -7.24
CA MET A 415 -9.18 23.43 -6.77
C MET A 415 -8.99 22.51 -5.56
N SER A 416 -7.82 21.87 -5.45
CA SER A 416 -7.53 20.89 -4.41
C SER A 416 -6.95 21.55 -3.17
N THR A 417 -7.26 20.97 -2.00
CA THR A 417 -6.77 21.47 -0.71
C THR A 417 -5.93 20.42 -0.03
N LYS A 418 -4.90 20.82 0.74
CA LYS A 418 -4.08 19.88 1.53
C LYS A 418 -3.49 18.71 0.72
N GLY A 419 -3.34 17.52 1.31
CA GLY A 419 -2.90 16.31 0.63
C GLY A 419 -1.64 16.50 -0.23
N ALA A 420 -1.71 16.13 -1.51
CA ALA A 420 -0.61 16.28 -2.46
C ALA A 420 -0.17 17.74 -2.66
N VAL A 421 -1.09 18.70 -2.61
CA VAL A 421 -0.77 20.13 -2.69
C VAL A 421 0.15 20.54 -1.54
N LEU A 422 -0.14 20.07 -0.33
CA LEU A 422 0.68 20.33 0.85
C LEU A 422 2.08 19.72 0.71
N VAL A 423 2.17 18.51 0.18
CA VAL A 423 3.46 17.82 -0.05
C VAL A 423 4.31 18.63 -1.03
N MET A 424 3.74 19.02 -2.17
CA MET A 424 4.47 19.74 -3.22
C MET A 424 4.82 21.20 -2.86
N SER A 425 4.04 21.82 -2.00
CA SER A 425 4.35 23.19 -1.52
C SER A 425 5.55 23.25 -0.58
N ARG A 426 5.88 22.13 0.08
CA ARG A 426 6.99 22.08 1.04
C ARG A 426 8.35 22.07 0.38
N ALA A 427 9.34 22.61 1.10
CA ALA A 427 10.74 22.50 0.69
C ALA A 427 11.20 21.03 0.79
N PRO A 428 12.02 20.55 -0.17
CA PRO A 428 12.62 19.24 -0.09
C PRO A 428 13.42 19.07 1.20
N LYS A 429 13.26 17.96 1.87
CA LYS A 429 14.07 17.62 3.05
C LYS A 429 15.51 17.36 2.59
N LYS A 430 16.49 17.79 3.40
CA LYS A 430 17.88 17.40 3.19
C LYS A 430 17.99 15.90 3.37
N ARG A 431 18.39 15.19 2.32
CA ARG A 431 18.57 13.73 2.37
C ARG A 431 19.89 13.40 3.05
N HIS A 432 19.88 12.41 3.92
CA HIS A 432 21.08 11.69 4.32
C HIS A 432 21.46 10.70 3.21
N ILE A 433 22.73 10.29 3.15
CA ILE A 433 23.21 9.33 2.14
C ILE A 433 22.46 8.00 2.21
N ASP A 434 22.07 7.61 3.42
CA ASP A 434 21.36 6.35 3.70
C ASP A 434 19.82 6.48 3.59
N ASP A 435 19.31 7.63 3.17
CA ASP A 435 17.87 7.90 3.12
C ASP A 435 17.29 7.42 1.79
N ASP A 436 17.00 6.13 1.69
CA ASP A 436 16.32 5.54 0.55
C ASP A 436 14.83 5.95 0.56
N SER A 437 14.35 6.49 -0.56
CA SER A 437 12.97 6.94 -0.69
C SER A 437 11.96 5.78 -0.73
N THR A 438 12.43 4.56 -0.99
CA THR A 438 11.60 3.35 -1.03
C THR A 438 11.40 2.73 0.35
N LEU A 439 12.29 3.04 1.30
CA LEU A 439 12.20 2.50 2.64
C LEU A 439 11.01 3.08 3.41
N THR A 440 10.27 2.20 4.04
CA THR A 440 9.23 2.55 5.02
C THR A 440 9.91 2.83 6.35
N VAL A 441 9.58 3.96 6.99
CA VAL A 441 10.03 4.29 8.33
C VAL A 441 8.89 4.08 9.28
N ASP A 442 9.02 3.13 10.19
CA ASP A 442 8.07 2.96 11.28
C ASP A 442 8.37 3.99 12.38
N MET A 443 7.52 5.03 12.43
CA MET A 443 7.65 6.10 13.43
C MET A 443 7.00 5.71 14.77
N ALA A 444 6.18 4.66 14.81
CA ALA A 444 5.50 4.24 16.04
C ALA A 444 6.43 3.46 16.96
N GLU A 445 7.33 2.69 16.40
CA GLU A 445 8.36 2.01 17.21
C GLU A 445 9.50 2.93 17.64
N GLY A 446 9.52 4.19 17.26
CA GLY A 446 10.61 5.13 17.51
C GLY A 446 11.95 4.40 17.60
N VAL A 447 13.03 4.84 17.12
CA VAL A 447 14.35 4.15 17.12
C VAL A 447 14.74 3.66 18.53
N ALA A 448 13.92 2.84 19.15
CA ALA A 448 14.04 2.35 20.54
C ALA A 448 14.58 0.92 20.62
N GLY A 449 15.05 0.34 19.52
CA GLY A 449 15.42 -1.06 19.57
C GLY A 449 16.72 -1.46 18.92
N ASP A 450 17.09 -0.87 17.82
CA ASP A 450 18.34 -1.29 17.20
C ASP A 450 19.51 -0.47 17.72
N GLU A 451 20.23 -1.08 18.64
CA GLU A 451 21.58 -0.65 18.97
C GLU A 451 22.43 -0.74 17.71
N VAL A 452 22.69 0.39 17.07
CA VAL A 452 23.69 0.43 16.00
C VAL A 452 25.04 0.08 16.63
N ILE A 453 25.44 -1.16 16.49
CA ILE A 453 26.74 -1.64 16.93
C ILE A 453 27.77 -1.11 15.94
N THR A 454 28.49 -0.07 16.32
CA THR A 454 29.68 0.34 15.57
C THR A 454 30.79 -0.68 15.73
N PRO A 455 31.67 -0.82 14.72
CA PRO A 455 32.85 -1.65 14.81
C PRO A 455 33.79 -1.15 15.94
N GLY A 456 33.55 -1.50 17.13
CA GLY A 456 34.23 -1.01 18.36
C GLY A 456 33.42 -1.26 19.61
N GLY A 457 32.24 -1.87 19.47
CA GLY A 457 31.46 -2.43 20.58
C GLY A 457 30.71 -1.44 21.47
N ALA A 458 30.65 -0.15 21.12
CA ALA A 458 29.87 0.81 21.88
C ALA A 458 28.55 1.10 21.15
N PRO A 459 27.39 0.83 21.75
CA PRO A 459 26.09 1.17 21.14
C PRO A 459 25.93 2.69 21.03
N ILE A 460 25.69 3.19 19.81
CA ILE A 460 25.29 4.58 19.58
C ILE A 460 23.77 4.63 19.76
N ARG A 461 23.35 5.05 20.94
CA ARG A 461 21.93 5.37 21.18
C ARG A 461 21.59 6.73 20.59
N ALA A 462 20.46 6.79 19.88
CA ALA A 462 19.94 8.01 19.29
C ALA A 462 19.82 9.15 20.33
N PRO A 463 20.06 10.42 19.93
CA PRO A 463 19.96 11.56 20.83
C PRO A 463 18.51 11.79 21.24
N GLY A 464 18.15 11.37 22.44
CA GLY A 464 16.80 11.51 23.02
C GLY A 464 16.41 10.45 24.02
N GLY A 465 17.07 9.30 24.02
CA GLY A 465 16.85 8.25 25.02
C GLY A 465 17.45 8.63 26.38
N ARG A 466 16.76 8.23 27.45
CA ARG A 466 17.16 8.47 28.86
C ARG A 466 18.58 8.01 29.24
N SER A 467 19.35 7.45 28.34
CA SER A 467 20.74 7.01 28.60
C SER A 467 21.81 8.05 28.22
N ALA A 468 21.44 9.28 27.87
CA ALA A 468 22.38 10.41 27.77
C ALA A 468 23.06 10.75 29.11
N ARG A 469 22.69 10.07 30.22
CA ARG A 469 23.38 10.17 31.53
C ARG A 469 24.79 9.61 31.55
N GLY A 470 25.24 8.92 30.51
CA GLY A 470 26.61 8.36 30.48
C GLY A 470 27.68 9.30 29.94
N LYS A 471 27.30 10.40 29.30
CA LYS A 471 28.26 11.42 28.87
C LYS A 471 28.33 12.51 29.95
N ASP A 472 29.13 12.26 30.97
CA ASP A 472 29.53 13.31 31.89
C ASP A 472 30.31 14.38 31.10
N PRO A 473 29.78 15.61 30.96
CA PRO A 473 30.46 16.66 30.21
C PRO A 473 31.80 17.07 30.81
N ARG A 474 32.11 16.57 32.03
CA ARG A 474 33.38 16.78 32.69
C ARG A 474 34.43 15.74 32.35
N LYS A 475 34.07 14.64 31.71
CA LYS A 475 35.04 13.67 31.19
C LYS A 475 35.46 14.06 29.80
N PRO A 476 36.74 14.35 29.56
CA PRO A 476 37.22 14.60 28.22
C PRO A 476 36.87 13.40 27.35
N TYR A 477 36.37 13.66 26.15
CA TYR A 477 36.18 12.63 25.14
C TYR A 477 37.56 11.99 24.88
N ILE A 478 37.76 10.80 25.40
CA ILE A 478 38.89 9.99 25.04
C ILE A 478 38.51 9.35 23.72
N PRO A 479 39.08 9.77 22.60
CA PRO A 479 38.88 9.04 21.34
C PRO A 479 39.27 7.61 21.62
N ALA A 480 38.42 6.69 21.15
CA ALA A 480 38.64 5.28 21.34
C ALA A 480 40.10 4.95 21.01
N THR A 481 40.81 4.33 21.94
CA THR A 481 42.19 3.86 21.73
C THR A 481 42.24 2.67 20.78
N THR A 482 41.15 2.42 20.03
CA THR A 482 41.06 1.40 19.02
C THR A 482 41.92 1.79 17.81
N PRO A 483 42.55 0.86 17.13
CA PRO A 483 43.37 1.10 15.93
C PRO A 483 42.63 1.91 14.84
N PHE A 484 41.32 1.80 14.79
CA PHE A 484 40.46 2.49 13.82
C PHE A 484 40.19 3.97 14.18
N ALA A 485 40.50 4.42 15.37
CA ALA A 485 40.39 5.83 15.76
C ALA A 485 41.60 6.67 15.33
N LYS A 486 42.65 6.04 14.86
CA LYS A 486 43.82 6.69 14.29
C LYS A 486 43.62 6.87 12.78
N SER A 487 44.04 7.99 12.24
CA SER A 487 43.95 8.29 10.80
C SER A 487 44.74 7.31 9.90
N GLN A 488 45.65 6.54 10.51
CA GLN A 488 46.32 5.43 9.85
C GLN A 488 46.22 4.17 10.73
N PRO A 489 45.69 3.06 10.23
CA PRO A 489 45.65 1.81 10.95
C PRO A 489 47.06 1.31 11.22
N ALA A 490 47.31 0.77 12.41
CA ALA A 490 48.62 0.20 12.78
C ALA A 490 48.86 -1.06 11.96
N GLU A 491 49.78 -1.00 11.01
CA GLU A 491 50.12 -2.13 10.12
C GLU A 491 50.57 -3.37 10.87
N GLU A 492 51.24 -3.20 12.01
CA GLU A 492 51.67 -4.33 12.85
C GLU A 492 50.49 -5.07 13.47
N HIS A 493 49.43 -4.35 13.84
CA HIS A 493 48.20 -4.95 14.38
C HIS A 493 47.43 -5.68 13.26
N ILE A 494 47.39 -5.13 12.08
CA ILE A 494 46.76 -5.77 10.92
C ILE A 494 47.48 -7.07 10.57
N LYS A 495 48.79 -7.04 10.57
CA LYS A 495 49.62 -8.23 10.27
C LYS A 495 49.55 -9.30 11.34
N SER A 496 49.39 -8.91 12.62
CA SER A 496 49.39 -9.85 13.75
C SER A 496 48.00 -10.37 14.14
N SER A 497 46.97 -9.56 14.00
CA SER A 497 45.64 -9.85 14.56
C SER A 497 44.58 -10.18 13.51
N ILE A 498 44.77 -9.77 12.26
CA ILE A 498 43.86 -10.10 11.18
C ILE A 498 44.53 -11.15 10.28
N PRO A 499 44.23 -12.44 10.46
CA PRO A 499 44.65 -13.44 9.52
C PRO A 499 44.09 -13.10 8.14
N LEU A 500 44.89 -13.22 7.09
CA LEU A 500 44.49 -12.92 5.72
C LEU A 500 44.53 -11.42 5.30
N SER A 501 45.22 -10.55 6.06
CA SER A 501 45.41 -9.12 5.67
C SER A 501 46.13 -8.95 4.33
N SER A 502 46.90 -9.96 3.89
CA SER A 502 47.62 -9.98 2.60
C SER A 502 46.88 -10.71 1.47
N MET A 503 45.63 -11.12 1.67
CA MET A 503 44.83 -11.83 0.66
C MET A 503 44.58 -11.05 -0.65
N ARG A 504 44.96 -9.79 -0.74
CA ARG A 504 44.84 -9.03 -2.00
C ARG A 504 45.82 -9.46 -3.08
N ASP A 505 46.95 -10.04 -2.67
CA ASP A 505 48.04 -10.40 -3.57
C ASP A 505 48.38 -11.90 -3.54
N GLU A 506 47.75 -12.70 -2.69
CA GLU A 506 47.94 -14.14 -2.58
C GLU A 506 46.76 -14.92 -3.14
N ASP A 507 47.03 -16.09 -3.73
CA ASP A 507 45.96 -17.01 -4.13
C ASP A 507 45.17 -17.44 -2.89
N PRO A 508 43.81 -17.25 -2.87
CA PRO A 508 42.96 -17.59 -1.74
C PRO A 508 43.10 -19.06 -1.30
N ARG A 509 43.44 -19.95 -2.22
CA ARG A 509 43.64 -21.37 -1.95
C ARG A 509 44.95 -21.62 -1.18
N GLU A 510 46.01 -20.92 -1.51
CA GLU A 510 47.31 -21.04 -0.83
C GLU A 510 47.28 -20.46 0.58
N ALA A 511 46.57 -19.34 0.75
CA ALA A 511 46.33 -18.73 2.04
C ALA A 511 45.54 -19.64 2.99
N LEU A 512 44.54 -20.35 2.49
CA LEU A 512 43.76 -21.33 3.26
C LEU A 512 44.58 -22.58 3.61
N LEU A 513 45.44 -23.03 2.71
CA LEU A 513 46.32 -24.21 2.98
C LEU A 513 47.36 -23.92 4.07
N ARG A 514 47.91 -22.73 4.16
CA ARG A 514 48.78 -22.31 5.28
C ARG A 514 48.08 -22.36 6.63
N TYR A 515 46.76 -22.16 6.62
CA TYR A 515 45.95 -22.25 7.81
C TYR A 515 45.59 -23.68 8.21
N ALA A 516 45.66 -24.63 7.28
CA ALA A 516 45.29 -26.01 7.53
C ALA A 516 46.15 -26.64 8.64
N GLU A 517 47.48 -26.41 8.62
CA GLU A 517 48.39 -26.92 9.66
C GLU A 517 48.12 -26.30 11.05
N LYS A 518 47.70 -25.02 11.10
CA LYS A 518 47.39 -24.34 12.35
C LYS A 518 46.06 -24.79 12.91
N ALA A 519 45.05 -25.02 12.04
CA ALA A 519 43.75 -25.57 12.39
C ALA A 519 43.85 -27.03 12.88
N GLU A 520 44.81 -27.78 12.38
CA GLU A 520 45.05 -29.16 12.80
C GLU A 520 45.75 -29.24 14.18
N LYS A 521 46.65 -28.27 14.47
CA LYS A 521 47.35 -28.19 15.75
C LYS A 521 46.50 -27.61 16.88
N ASP A 522 45.59 -26.68 16.57
CA ASP A 522 44.74 -26.01 17.55
C ASP A 522 43.30 -25.85 17.03
N PRO A 523 42.51 -26.94 17.06
CA PRO A 523 41.16 -26.96 16.49
C PRO A 523 40.14 -26.29 17.46
N VAL A 524 40.22 -24.96 17.63
CA VAL A 524 39.36 -24.23 18.57
C VAL A 524 37.87 -24.33 18.19
N TYR A 525 37.55 -24.30 16.89
CA TYR A 525 36.15 -24.31 16.40
C TYR A 525 35.82 -25.51 15.47
N THR A 526 36.80 -26.19 14.88
CA THR A 526 36.58 -27.24 13.88
C THR A 526 36.64 -28.65 14.44
N GLY A 527 37.16 -28.85 15.65
CA GLY A 527 37.38 -30.17 16.24
C GLY A 527 36.09 -30.96 16.51
N ALA A 528 35.01 -30.29 16.83
CA ALA A 528 33.72 -30.96 17.02
C ALA A 528 33.08 -31.39 15.68
N TRP A 529 33.24 -30.55 14.65
CA TRP A 529 32.67 -30.78 13.33
C TRP A 529 33.38 -31.92 12.60
N SER A 530 34.69 -31.97 12.64
CA SER A 530 35.47 -33.06 12.01
C SER A 530 35.23 -34.43 12.63
N LYS A 531 34.83 -34.48 13.91
CA LYS A 531 34.48 -35.71 14.62
C LYS A 531 33.06 -36.22 14.35
N THR A 532 32.16 -35.33 13.96
CA THR A 532 30.74 -35.65 13.75
C THR A 532 30.37 -35.85 12.30
N GLN A 533 31.19 -35.47 11.36
CA GLN A 533 30.91 -35.67 9.93
C GLN A 533 31.16 -37.14 9.50
N PRO A 534 30.20 -37.71 8.79
CA PRO A 534 30.42 -39.01 8.16
C PRO A 534 31.54 -38.89 7.12
N LYS A 535 32.46 -39.84 7.09
CA LYS A 535 33.51 -39.90 6.07
C LYS A 535 32.89 -39.93 4.69
N THR A 536 33.10 -38.88 3.92
CA THR A 536 32.54 -38.76 2.57
C THR A 536 33.29 -39.76 1.64
N ILE A 537 32.52 -40.50 0.87
CA ILE A 537 32.95 -41.51 -0.07
C ILE A 537 33.81 -40.92 -1.24
N TYR A 538 33.86 -39.57 -1.31
CA TYR A 538 34.53 -38.83 -2.40
C TYR A 538 35.91 -38.25 -2.03
N ALA A 539 36.47 -38.59 -0.87
CA ALA A 539 37.67 -37.94 -0.37
C ALA A 539 38.99 -38.59 -0.86
N GLU A 540 38.97 -39.65 -1.66
CA GLU A 540 40.22 -40.29 -2.15
C GLU A 540 40.09 -40.63 -3.64
N ILE A 541 40.34 -39.66 -4.50
CA ILE A 541 40.85 -39.88 -5.82
C ILE A 541 42.29 -39.33 -5.79
N SER A 542 43.21 -40.13 -5.31
CA SER A 542 44.62 -39.92 -5.60
C SER A 542 44.89 -40.50 -6.99
N ASP A 543 45.33 -39.66 -7.93
CA ASP A 543 45.93 -40.09 -9.18
C ASP A 543 47.15 -40.93 -8.88
N GLY A 544 47.08 -42.21 -9.11
CA GLY A 544 48.27 -43.09 -9.07
C GLY A 544 47.96 -44.54 -8.70
N GLU A 545 48.08 -45.37 -9.69
CA GLU A 545 48.19 -46.85 -9.68
C GLU A 545 46.91 -47.65 -9.83
N GLU A 546 46.67 -48.05 -11.06
CA GLU A 546 45.90 -49.25 -11.42
C GLU A 546 46.45 -50.46 -10.67
N LYS A 547 45.64 -51.06 -9.81
CA LYS A 547 45.79 -52.45 -9.40
C LYS A 547 44.50 -53.20 -9.64
N GLU A 548 44.69 -54.23 -10.50
CA GLU A 548 43.67 -55.19 -10.90
C GLU A 548 42.85 -55.75 -9.72
N GLY A 549 41.53 -55.76 -9.87
CA GLY A 549 40.62 -56.33 -8.91
C GLY A 549 40.44 -57.84 -9.01
N PRO A 550 40.06 -58.50 -7.92
CA PRO A 550 39.58 -59.87 -8.00
C PRO A 550 38.03 -59.93 -7.87
N ASN A 551 37.48 -60.56 -8.90
CA ASN A 551 36.27 -61.41 -8.93
C ASN A 551 35.06 -61.06 -8.04
N ARG A 552 34.07 -60.56 -8.70
CA ARG A 552 32.67 -60.64 -8.27
C ARG A 552 32.16 -62.07 -8.22
N LYS A 553 31.88 -62.63 -7.05
CA LYS A 553 30.95 -63.76 -6.88
C LYS A 553 29.55 -63.24 -6.72
N LYS A 554 28.70 -63.70 -7.63
CA LYS A 554 27.23 -63.56 -7.58
C LYS A 554 26.69 -64.27 -6.33
N ALA A 555 25.84 -63.64 -5.58
CA ALA A 555 24.88 -64.30 -4.70
C ALA A 555 23.46 -63.88 -5.08
N ARG A 556 22.71 -64.91 -5.50
CA ARG A 556 21.25 -64.92 -5.61
C ARG A 556 20.67 -65.01 -4.21
N ARG A 557 19.75 -64.17 -3.86
CA ARG A 557 18.34 -64.48 -3.48
C ARG A 557 17.65 -63.19 -3.10
#